data_85083db6cd1beb329559e6daaeef5ffb
#
_entry.id   85083db6cd1beb329559e6daaeef5ffb
#
_cell.length_a   1.000
_cell.length_b   1.000
_cell.length_c   1.000
_cell.angle_alpha   90.00
_cell.angle_beta   90.00
_cell.angle_gamma   90.00
#
_symmetry.space_group_name_H-M   'P 1'
#
loop_
_entity.id
_entity.type
_entity.pdbx_description
1 polymer ?
#
loop_
_entity_poly.entity_id
_entity_poly.type
_entity_poly.pdbx_seq_one_letter_code
_entity_poly.pdbx_strand_id
1 'polypeptide(L)'
;MRAIAEEAAALVRKYKGAYSGEHGDGLCRGEWIRWQFSTKIDDAFRAIKQELDPANLFNPGKIVDPPKMDDARLFRFPPSYRTIPLRPVLDWSAWDVQNDPATETTSAPGSGGDPSGGLAKAVEMCNNNGHCRKFDAGTMCPSYRVTRDERDLTRGRANTLRLALSGQLGENALGSQAMHDTMALCVGCKGCKRECPTGVDMARMKIEFRHQW
;
A
#
# COMPACT_ATOMS: atom_id res chain seq x y z
N MET A 1 -12.54 -4.12 -13.30
CA MET A 1 -12.64 -4.80 -11.98
C MET A 1 -14.07 -4.86 -11.47
N ARG A 2 -14.81 -3.72 -11.38
CA ARG A 2 -16.21 -3.71 -10.90
C ARG A 2 -17.12 -4.65 -11.66
N ALA A 3 -17.17 -4.57 -12.98
CA ALA A 3 -18.02 -5.45 -13.83
C ALA A 3 -17.74 -6.95 -13.58
N ILE A 4 -16.47 -7.32 -13.42
CA ILE A 4 -16.08 -8.70 -13.08
C ILE A 4 -16.63 -9.11 -11.71
N ALA A 5 -16.53 -8.21 -10.71
CA ALA A 5 -17.05 -8.50 -9.37
C ALA A 5 -18.58 -8.63 -9.34
N GLU A 6 -19.28 -7.81 -10.10
CA GLU A 6 -20.74 -7.87 -10.24
C GLU A 6 -21.20 -9.17 -10.92
N GLU A 7 -20.54 -9.57 -12.00
CA GLU A 7 -20.84 -10.82 -12.69
C GLU A 7 -20.53 -12.05 -11.79
N ALA A 8 -19.37 -12.03 -11.12
CA ALA A 8 -19.02 -13.09 -10.17
C ALA A 8 -20.02 -13.19 -9.02
N ALA A 9 -20.47 -12.05 -8.45
CA ALA A 9 -21.48 -12.02 -7.41
C ALA A 9 -22.82 -12.63 -7.89
N ALA A 10 -23.24 -12.30 -9.13
CA ALA A 10 -24.44 -12.85 -9.73
C ALA A 10 -24.36 -14.38 -9.91
N LEU A 11 -23.22 -14.89 -10.38
CA LEU A 11 -22.98 -16.32 -10.53
C LEU A 11 -23.00 -17.05 -9.19
N VAL A 12 -22.30 -16.52 -8.19
CA VAL A 12 -22.26 -17.08 -6.83
C VAL A 12 -23.67 -17.20 -6.26
N ARG A 13 -24.50 -16.16 -6.40
CA ARG A 13 -25.89 -16.20 -5.95
C ARG A 13 -26.72 -17.23 -6.72
N LYS A 14 -26.57 -17.29 -8.04
CA LYS A 14 -27.27 -18.27 -8.90
C LYS A 14 -27.01 -19.71 -8.45
N TYR A 15 -25.77 -20.00 -8.07
CA TYR A 15 -25.37 -21.33 -7.63
C TYR A 15 -25.43 -21.51 -6.10
N LYS A 16 -26.04 -20.58 -5.38
CA LYS A 16 -26.18 -20.60 -3.90
C LYS A 16 -24.85 -20.77 -3.17
N GLY A 17 -23.78 -20.22 -3.72
CA GLY A 17 -22.44 -20.21 -3.11
C GLY A 17 -22.25 -19.08 -2.10
N ALA A 18 -21.11 -19.08 -1.42
CA ALA A 18 -20.64 -17.99 -0.56
C ALA A 18 -19.71 -17.05 -1.33
N TYR A 19 -20.00 -15.75 -1.36
CA TYR A 19 -19.21 -14.80 -2.15
C TYR A 19 -17.81 -14.56 -1.60
N SER A 20 -17.63 -14.57 -0.30
CA SER A 20 -16.32 -14.36 0.33
C SER A 20 -15.62 -15.65 0.77
N GLY A 21 -16.29 -16.79 0.81
CA GLY A 21 -15.71 -18.03 1.34
C GLY A 21 -15.11 -17.82 2.75
N GLU A 22 -13.80 -18.06 2.90
CA GLU A 22 -13.09 -17.98 4.18
C GLU A 22 -12.47 -16.60 4.47
N HIS A 23 -12.27 -15.74 3.46
CA HIS A 23 -11.50 -14.51 3.59
C HIS A 23 -12.30 -13.32 4.15
N GLY A 24 -13.61 -13.45 4.35
CA GLY A 24 -14.48 -12.36 4.78
C GLY A 24 -14.77 -11.35 3.67
N ASP A 25 -15.79 -10.51 3.85
CA ASP A 25 -16.24 -9.57 2.83
C ASP A 25 -15.43 -8.26 2.84
N GLY A 26 -15.05 -7.78 4.02
CA GLY A 26 -14.21 -6.60 4.19
C GLY A 26 -14.73 -5.37 3.47
N LEU A 27 -13.82 -4.58 2.87
CA LEU A 27 -14.15 -3.43 2.04
C LEU A 27 -14.48 -3.81 0.59
N CYS A 28 -13.89 -4.88 0.08
CA CYS A 28 -14.01 -5.23 -1.34
C CYS A 28 -15.36 -5.85 -1.70
N ARG A 29 -16.04 -6.50 -0.74
CA ARG A 29 -17.28 -7.24 -0.96
C ARG A 29 -18.44 -6.75 -0.11
N GLY A 30 -18.19 -5.83 0.81
CA GLY A 30 -19.20 -5.33 1.75
C GLY A 30 -20.45 -4.78 1.06
N GLU A 31 -20.32 -4.08 -0.07
CA GLU A 31 -21.47 -3.53 -0.80
C GLU A 31 -22.45 -4.57 -1.33
N TRP A 32 -22.04 -5.85 -1.44
CA TRP A 32 -22.90 -6.96 -1.89
C TRP A 32 -23.58 -7.72 -0.74
N ILE A 33 -23.30 -7.42 0.52
CA ILE A 33 -23.88 -8.09 1.68
C ILE A 33 -25.40 -8.08 1.63
N ARG A 34 -25.98 -6.89 1.48
CA ARG A 34 -27.43 -6.72 1.37
C ARG A 34 -28.05 -7.51 0.22
N TRP A 35 -27.37 -7.54 -0.91
CA TRP A 35 -27.83 -8.26 -2.09
C TRP A 35 -27.69 -9.78 -1.91
N GLN A 36 -26.63 -10.27 -1.26
CA GLN A 36 -26.38 -11.69 -1.05
C GLN A 36 -27.26 -12.30 0.04
N PHE A 37 -27.36 -11.64 1.18
CA PHE A 37 -28.02 -12.18 2.37
C PHE A 37 -29.44 -11.66 2.59
N SER A 38 -29.92 -10.71 1.84
CA SER A 38 -31.19 -10.01 1.92
C SER A 38 -31.19 -8.77 2.84
N THR A 39 -32.17 -7.93 2.63
CA THR A 39 -32.42 -6.73 3.44
C THR A 39 -32.60 -7.05 4.92
N LYS A 40 -33.32 -8.14 5.24
CA LYS A 40 -33.60 -8.52 6.61
C LYS A 40 -32.33 -8.84 7.41
N ILE A 41 -31.35 -9.51 6.78
CA ILE A 41 -30.06 -9.84 7.43
C ILE A 41 -29.18 -8.60 7.53
N ASP A 42 -29.15 -7.77 6.49
CA ASP A 42 -28.41 -6.50 6.52
C ASP A 42 -28.94 -5.58 7.64
N ASP A 43 -30.24 -5.48 7.79
CA ASP A 43 -30.88 -4.70 8.86
C ASP A 43 -30.54 -5.26 10.25
N ALA A 44 -30.47 -6.60 10.39
CA ALA A 44 -30.03 -7.23 11.64
C ALA A 44 -28.56 -6.90 11.95
N PHE A 45 -27.67 -6.92 10.96
CA PHE A 45 -26.27 -6.49 11.17
C PHE A 45 -26.18 -5.03 11.62
N ARG A 46 -27.00 -4.13 11.03
CA ARG A 46 -27.07 -2.72 11.44
C ARG A 46 -27.54 -2.58 12.88
N ALA A 47 -28.59 -3.31 13.27
CA ALA A 47 -29.11 -3.27 14.63
C ALA A 47 -28.07 -3.73 15.66
N ILE A 48 -27.36 -4.83 15.39
CA ILE A 48 -26.27 -5.33 16.23
C ILE A 48 -25.14 -4.29 16.33
N LYS A 49 -24.74 -3.72 15.19
CA LYS A 49 -23.69 -2.68 15.18
C LYS A 49 -24.11 -1.47 16.02
N GLN A 50 -25.35 -1.00 15.86
CA GLN A 50 -25.86 0.15 16.58
C GLN A 50 -25.97 -0.08 18.08
N GLU A 51 -26.31 -1.31 18.49
CA GLU A 51 -26.43 -1.66 19.90
C GLU A 51 -25.05 -1.76 20.58
N LEU A 52 -24.07 -2.38 19.90
CA LEU A 52 -22.76 -2.68 20.49
C LEU A 52 -21.72 -1.57 20.26
N ASP A 53 -21.91 -0.74 19.24
CA ASP A 53 -20.98 0.33 18.85
C ASP A 53 -21.75 1.54 18.31
N PRO A 54 -22.58 2.21 19.15
CA PRO A 54 -23.41 3.34 18.71
C PRO A 54 -22.60 4.54 18.21
N ALA A 55 -21.35 4.68 18.64
CA ALA A 55 -20.44 5.73 18.17
C ALA A 55 -19.69 5.36 16.89
N ASN A 56 -19.91 4.15 16.35
CA ASN A 56 -19.26 3.62 15.15
C ASN A 56 -17.73 3.76 15.17
N LEU A 57 -17.10 3.41 16.28
CA LEU A 57 -15.65 3.50 16.49
C LEU A 57 -14.90 2.27 15.98
N PHE A 58 -15.51 1.07 16.04
CA PHE A 58 -14.87 -0.18 15.70
C PHE A 58 -15.09 -0.54 14.23
N ASN A 59 -14.03 -0.47 13.42
CA ASN A 59 -14.06 -0.81 12.00
C ASN A 59 -15.24 -0.18 11.23
N PRO A 60 -15.39 1.14 11.22
CA PRO A 60 -16.46 1.81 10.50
C PRO A 60 -16.42 1.46 9.00
N GLY A 61 -17.59 1.30 8.39
CA GLY A 61 -17.70 0.99 6.97
C GLY A 61 -17.30 -0.43 6.59
N LYS A 62 -17.27 -1.37 7.54
CA LYS A 62 -17.05 -2.79 7.28
C LYS A 62 -18.32 -3.59 7.54
N ILE A 63 -18.79 -4.35 6.56
CA ILE A 63 -20.05 -5.11 6.56
C ILE A 63 -21.28 -4.20 6.61
N VAL A 64 -21.35 -3.31 7.62
CA VAL A 64 -22.40 -2.32 7.78
C VAL A 64 -21.96 -1.00 7.16
N ASP A 65 -22.81 -0.43 6.31
CA ASP A 65 -22.56 0.82 5.57
C ASP A 65 -21.20 0.85 4.83
N PRO A 66 -20.85 -0.19 4.09
CA PRO A 66 -19.58 -0.25 3.41
C PRO A 66 -19.51 0.74 2.24
N PRO A 67 -18.33 1.28 1.95
CA PRO A 67 -18.11 2.05 0.74
C PRO A 67 -18.22 1.14 -0.50
N LYS A 68 -18.32 1.75 -1.67
CA LYS A 68 -18.20 1.03 -2.93
C LYS A 68 -16.79 0.47 -3.09
N MET A 69 -16.66 -0.72 -3.69
CA MET A 69 -15.37 -1.37 -3.91
C MET A 69 -14.40 -0.53 -4.77
N ASP A 70 -14.93 0.33 -5.59
CA ASP A 70 -14.21 1.21 -6.52
C ASP A 70 -14.16 2.67 -6.04
N ASP A 71 -14.38 2.92 -4.75
CA ASP A 71 -14.18 4.25 -4.17
C ASP A 71 -12.69 4.61 -4.17
N ALA A 72 -12.28 5.36 -5.19
CA ALA A 72 -10.89 5.73 -5.41
C ALA A 72 -10.26 6.54 -4.27
N ARG A 73 -11.08 7.15 -3.39
CA ARG A 73 -10.58 7.86 -2.19
C ARG A 73 -9.94 6.92 -1.18
N LEU A 74 -10.28 5.63 -1.21
CA LEU A 74 -9.78 4.60 -0.32
C LEU A 74 -8.59 3.84 -0.91
N PHE A 75 -8.18 4.12 -2.13
CA PHE A 75 -7.04 3.48 -2.76
C PHE A 75 -5.73 3.99 -2.16
N ARG A 76 -4.76 3.09 -2.02
CA ARG A 76 -3.38 3.45 -1.64
C ARG A 76 -2.79 4.49 -2.60
N PHE A 77 -3.16 4.41 -3.86
CA PHE A 77 -2.79 5.33 -4.92
C PHE A 77 -4.06 6.01 -5.45
N PRO A 78 -4.43 7.18 -4.90
CA PRO A 78 -5.61 7.91 -5.37
C PRO A 78 -5.42 8.40 -6.82
N PRO A 79 -6.48 8.77 -7.53
CA PRO A 79 -6.39 9.25 -8.92
C PRO A 79 -5.46 10.44 -9.14
N SER A 80 -5.26 11.27 -8.10
CA SER A 80 -4.32 12.39 -8.12
C SER A 80 -2.88 12.03 -7.71
N TYR A 81 -2.61 10.74 -7.51
CA TYR A 81 -1.28 10.28 -7.12
C TYR A 81 -0.26 10.57 -8.21
N ARG A 82 0.80 11.24 -7.85
CA ARG A 82 1.89 11.61 -8.75
C ARG A 82 3.21 11.63 -7.99
N THR A 83 4.29 11.54 -8.72
CA THR A 83 5.65 11.66 -8.19
C THR A 83 6.11 13.12 -8.28
N ILE A 84 6.82 13.60 -7.28
CA ILE A 84 7.53 14.88 -7.36
C ILE A 84 8.69 14.75 -8.36
N PRO A 85 9.06 15.83 -9.07
CA PRO A 85 10.24 15.83 -9.90
C PRO A 85 11.50 15.61 -9.04
N LEU A 86 12.29 14.61 -9.39
CA LEU A 86 13.52 14.26 -8.71
C LEU A 86 14.53 13.72 -9.71
N ARG A 87 15.76 14.17 -9.66
CA ARG A 87 16.85 13.62 -10.50
C ARG A 87 17.65 12.61 -9.68
N PRO A 88 17.47 11.31 -9.87
CA PRO A 88 18.25 10.30 -9.18
C PRO A 88 19.72 10.36 -9.58
N VAL A 89 20.63 9.99 -8.66
CA VAL A 89 22.07 9.84 -8.95
C VAL A 89 22.38 8.42 -9.48
N LEU A 90 21.55 7.45 -9.14
CA LEU A 90 21.67 6.07 -9.61
C LEU A 90 20.68 5.81 -10.77
N ASP A 91 21.01 4.86 -11.59
CA ASP A 91 20.11 4.43 -12.67
C ASP A 91 18.96 3.57 -12.13
N TRP A 92 17.71 4.06 -12.25
CA TRP A 92 16.48 3.36 -11.89
C TRP A 92 15.59 3.08 -13.10
N SER A 93 16.09 3.29 -14.32
CA SER A 93 15.32 3.17 -15.55
C SER A 93 14.62 1.82 -15.72
N ALA A 94 15.20 0.75 -15.17
CA ALA A 94 14.56 -0.57 -15.16
C ALA A 94 13.20 -0.61 -14.42
N TRP A 95 12.91 0.39 -13.59
CA TRP A 95 11.64 0.53 -12.87
C TRP A 95 10.68 1.52 -13.52
N ASP A 96 11.13 2.28 -14.52
CA ASP A 96 10.31 3.23 -15.27
C ASP A 96 9.92 2.66 -16.62
N VAL A 97 9.20 1.55 -16.62
CA VAL A 97 8.74 0.85 -17.81
C VAL A 97 7.22 0.76 -17.81
N GLN A 98 6.59 1.28 -18.86
CA GLN A 98 5.16 1.13 -19.07
C GLN A 98 4.83 -0.30 -19.49
N ASN A 99 4.22 -1.05 -18.58
CA ASN A 99 3.83 -2.44 -18.80
C ASN A 99 2.31 -2.62 -18.99
N ASP A 100 1.52 -1.57 -18.74
CA ASP A 100 0.08 -1.60 -18.91
C ASP A 100 -0.34 -0.78 -20.13
N PRO A 101 -0.72 -1.44 -21.25
CA PRO A 101 -1.11 -0.76 -22.47
C PRO A 101 -2.41 0.06 -22.33
N ALA A 102 -3.18 -0.15 -21.26
CA ALA A 102 -4.39 0.60 -20.99
C ALA A 102 -4.14 1.87 -20.16
N THR A 103 -2.92 2.07 -19.65
CA THR A 103 -2.59 3.25 -18.86
C THR A 103 -2.19 4.41 -19.76
N GLU A 104 -2.95 5.49 -19.69
CA GLU A 104 -2.65 6.74 -20.42
C GLU A 104 -1.70 7.67 -19.65
N THR A 105 -1.47 7.41 -18.36
CA THR A 105 -0.65 8.24 -17.49
C THR A 105 0.84 7.97 -17.70
N THR A 106 1.61 9.01 -17.96
CA THR A 106 3.08 8.92 -18.12
C THR A 106 3.86 9.50 -16.93
N SER A 107 3.18 10.15 -15.98
CA SER A 107 3.80 10.81 -14.83
C SER A 107 3.66 10.03 -13.51
N ALA A 108 3.01 8.87 -13.54
CA ALA A 108 2.90 7.99 -12.38
C ALA A 108 4.15 7.10 -12.24
N PRO A 109 4.44 6.57 -11.05
CA PRO A 109 5.55 5.65 -10.86
C PRO A 109 5.48 4.43 -11.80
N GLY A 110 6.58 4.18 -12.50
CA GLY A 110 6.70 3.04 -13.43
C GLY A 110 5.86 3.17 -14.70
N SER A 111 5.54 4.37 -15.13
CA SER A 111 4.73 4.65 -16.32
C SER A 111 5.54 4.93 -17.60
N GLY A 112 6.85 4.81 -17.54
CA GLY A 112 7.73 5.09 -18.69
C GLY A 112 8.05 6.57 -18.89
N GLY A 113 7.98 7.37 -17.85
CA GLY A 113 8.23 8.81 -17.87
C GLY A 113 7.93 9.49 -16.55
N ASP A 114 8.00 8.74 -15.46
CA ASP A 114 7.79 9.34 -14.15
C ASP A 114 8.90 10.35 -13.80
N PRO A 115 8.56 11.46 -13.13
CA PRO A 115 9.52 12.52 -12.86
C PRO A 115 10.68 12.13 -11.93
N SER A 116 10.63 10.95 -11.31
CA SER A 116 11.70 10.38 -10.49
C SER A 116 12.57 9.35 -11.21
N GLY A 117 12.38 9.17 -12.53
CA GLY A 117 13.16 8.26 -13.35
C GLY A 117 13.13 6.79 -12.89
N GLY A 118 12.04 6.34 -12.28
CA GLY A 118 11.83 4.97 -11.79
C GLY A 118 12.10 4.77 -10.29
N LEU A 119 12.69 5.73 -9.58
CA LEU A 119 12.95 5.61 -8.14
C LEU A 119 11.65 5.43 -7.34
N ALA A 120 10.61 6.19 -7.64
CA ALA A 120 9.33 6.08 -6.94
C ALA A 120 8.73 4.68 -7.11
N LYS A 121 8.76 4.11 -8.31
CA LYS A 121 8.30 2.74 -8.55
C LYS A 121 9.11 1.72 -7.75
N ALA A 122 10.43 1.84 -7.73
CA ALA A 122 11.28 0.96 -6.93
C ALA A 122 10.91 1.00 -5.44
N VAL A 123 10.59 2.18 -4.91
CA VAL A 123 10.13 2.36 -3.52
C VAL A 123 8.76 1.70 -3.30
N GLU A 124 7.86 1.81 -4.26
CA GLU A 124 6.51 1.24 -4.22
C GLU A 124 6.46 -0.29 -4.29
N MET A 125 7.55 -0.93 -4.65
CA MET A 125 7.64 -2.39 -4.60
C MET A 125 7.43 -2.96 -3.19
N CYS A 126 7.52 -2.14 -2.16
CA CYS A 126 7.07 -2.52 -0.82
C CYS A 126 5.55 -2.71 -0.78
N ASN A 127 5.09 -3.95 -0.80
CA ASN A 127 3.67 -4.31 -0.71
C ASN A 127 3.15 -4.48 0.72
N ASN A 128 3.92 -4.08 1.72
CA ASN A 128 3.57 -4.16 3.15
C ASN A 128 3.41 -5.58 3.73
N ASN A 129 3.93 -6.63 3.07
CA ASN A 129 3.82 -8.02 3.58
C ASN A 129 4.43 -8.24 4.98
N GLY A 130 5.30 -7.36 5.43
CA GLY A 130 5.88 -7.43 6.78
C GLY A 130 7.01 -8.44 6.97
N HIS A 131 7.49 -9.10 5.93
CA HIS A 131 8.60 -10.05 6.03
C HIS A 131 9.85 -9.48 6.71
N CYS A 132 10.06 -8.16 6.61
CA CYS A 132 11.17 -7.47 7.28
C CYS A 132 11.06 -7.39 8.80
N ARG A 133 9.94 -7.81 9.39
CA ARG A 133 9.75 -7.86 10.86
C ARG A 133 10.16 -9.18 11.51
N LYS A 134 10.55 -10.17 10.72
CA LYS A 134 10.91 -11.48 11.23
C LYS A 134 12.15 -11.45 12.13
N PHE A 135 12.22 -12.39 13.08
CA PHE A 135 13.34 -12.59 14.01
C PHE A 135 14.04 -13.93 13.85
N ASP A 136 13.65 -14.71 12.89
CA ASP A 136 14.30 -15.96 12.50
C ASP A 136 15.67 -15.73 11.84
N ALA A 137 16.25 -16.77 11.29
CA ALA A 137 17.50 -16.68 10.55
C ALA A 137 17.42 -15.66 9.41
N GLY A 138 18.50 -14.94 9.19
CA GLY A 138 18.63 -13.92 8.16
C GLY A 138 19.22 -12.61 8.68
N THR A 139 19.48 -11.70 7.75
CA THR A 139 20.17 -10.43 8.03
C THR A 139 19.19 -9.27 8.11
N MET A 140 18.01 -9.37 7.47
CA MET A 140 17.12 -8.27 7.22
C MET A 140 16.70 -7.52 8.48
N CYS A 141 16.81 -6.29 8.41
CA CYS A 141 16.74 -5.12 9.27
C CYS A 141 17.40 -5.29 10.65
N PRO A 142 18.75 -5.22 10.73
CA PRO A 142 19.46 -5.24 12.01
C PRO A 142 18.97 -4.15 12.98
N SER A 143 18.70 -2.94 12.49
CA SER A 143 18.20 -1.86 13.31
C SER A 143 16.86 -2.18 13.99
N TYR A 144 15.91 -2.76 13.26
CA TYR A 144 14.63 -3.17 13.81
C TYR A 144 14.77 -4.29 14.86
N ARG A 145 15.74 -5.18 14.68
CA ARG A 145 15.98 -6.26 15.65
C ARG A 145 16.34 -5.71 17.04
N VAL A 146 16.94 -4.52 17.08
CA VAL A 146 17.31 -3.82 18.32
C VAL A 146 16.18 -2.92 18.80
N THR A 147 15.69 -2.02 17.94
CA THR A 147 14.78 -0.95 18.36
C THR A 147 13.32 -1.39 18.50
N ARG A 148 12.89 -2.38 17.71
CA ARG A 148 11.48 -2.80 17.58
C ARG A 148 10.57 -1.71 17.01
N ASP A 149 11.14 -0.61 16.55
CA ASP A 149 10.41 0.50 15.95
C ASP A 149 10.18 0.23 14.46
N GLU A 150 8.93 0.33 14.00
CA GLU A 150 8.53 0.18 12.60
C GLU A 150 9.30 1.12 11.67
N ARG A 151 9.66 2.31 12.14
CA ARG A 151 10.49 3.28 11.41
C ARG A 151 11.83 2.70 10.98
N ASP A 152 12.39 1.78 11.76
CA ASP A 152 13.74 1.27 11.59
C ASP A 152 13.83 0.01 10.73
N LEU A 153 12.76 -0.35 10.03
CA LEU A 153 12.79 -1.48 9.11
C LEU A 153 12.53 -1.05 7.64
N THR A 154 12.76 -1.97 6.72
CA THR A 154 12.62 -1.71 5.27
C THR A 154 11.23 -1.18 4.91
N ARG A 155 10.16 -1.76 5.47
CA ARG A 155 8.78 -1.34 5.20
C ARG A 155 8.52 0.09 5.67
N GLY A 156 8.88 0.42 6.88
CA GLY A 156 8.71 1.78 7.43
C GLY A 156 9.43 2.81 6.57
N ARG A 157 10.71 2.57 6.27
CA ARG A 157 11.52 3.46 5.42
C ARG A 157 10.95 3.59 4.01
N ALA A 158 10.53 2.49 3.38
CA ALA A 158 9.94 2.51 2.05
C ALA A 158 8.62 3.30 2.02
N ASN A 159 7.76 3.12 3.02
CA ASN A 159 6.51 3.88 3.10
C ASN A 159 6.77 5.38 3.34
N THR A 160 7.71 5.74 4.21
CA THR A 160 8.04 7.15 4.43
C THR A 160 8.61 7.78 3.15
N LEU A 161 9.52 7.09 2.45
CA LEU A 161 10.02 7.54 1.14
C LEU A 161 8.90 7.70 0.12
N ARG A 162 7.99 6.73 0.03
CA ARG A 162 6.84 6.81 -0.88
C ARG A 162 5.99 8.06 -0.62
N LEU A 163 5.70 8.33 0.64
CA LEU A 163 4.91 9.51 1.03
C LEU A 163 5.64 10.81 0.72
N ALA A 164 6.96 10.84 0.91
CA ALA A 164 7.78 12.00 0.55
C ALA A 164 7.84 12.21 -0.96
N LEU A 165 8.12 11.14 -1.73
CA LEU A 165 8.21 11.18 -3.19
C LEU A 165 6.88 11.52 -3.89
N SER A 166 5.75 11.28 -3.23
CA SER A 166 4.42 11.66 -3.73
C SER A 166 3.91 13.01 -3.23
N GLY A 167 4.74 13.75 -2.48
CA GLY A 167 4.38 15.05 -1.92
C GLY A 167 3.37 15.01 -0.76
N GLN A 168 2.99 13.83 -0.29
CA GLN A 168 1.99 13.68 0.78
C GLN A 168 2.49 14.12 2.16
N LEU A 169 3.81 14.20 2.36
CA LEU A 169 4.43 14.73 3.59
C LEU A 169 4.77 16.22 3.49
N GLY A 170 4.30 16.89 2.44
CA GLY A 170 4.55 18.31 2.20
C GLY A 170 5.81 18.57 1.38
N GLU A 171 6.02 19.85 1.10
CA GLU A 171 7.20 20.34 0.39
C GLU A 171 8.46 20.07 1.21
N ASN A 172 9.55 19.72 0.54
CA ASN A 172 10.85 19.43 1.16
C ASN A 172 10.86 18.26 2.16
N ALA A 173 9.89 17.35 2.09
CA ALA A 173 9.84 16.19 2.99
C ALA A 173 11.11 15.34 2.95
N LEU A 174 11.76 15.22 1.79
CA LEU A 174 13.03 14.49 1.64
C LEU A 174 14.17 15.15 2.44
N GLY A 175 14.21 16.48 2.53
CA GLY A 175 15.18 17.23 3.32
C GLY A 175 14.79 17.44 4.79
N SER A 176 13.77 16.78 5.30
CA SER A 176 13.31 16.94 6.67
C SER A 176 14.14 16.14 7.68
N GLN A 177 14.29 16.64 8.91
CA GLN A 177 14.94 15.93 10.00
C GLN A 177 14.24 14.57 10.27
N ALA A 178 12.91 14.54 10.20
CA ALA A 178 12.15 13.31 10.38
C ALA A 178 12.50 12.22 9.35
N MET A 179 12.73 12.59 8.08
CA MET A 179 13.19 11.67 7.06
C MET A 179 14.63 11.22 7.32
N HIS A 180 15.51 12.14 7.73
CA HIS A 180 16.88 11.80 8.12
C HIS A 180 16.90 10.77 9.25
N ASP A 181 16.12 10.99 10.29
CA ASP A 181 16.01 10.07 11.43
C ASP A 181 15.49 8.70 11.01
N THR A 182 14.51 8.66 10.10
CA THR A 182 13.96 7.41 9.52
C THR A 182 15.05 6.62 8.80
N MET A 183 15.98 7.30 8.12
CA MET A 183 17.06 6.67 7.37
C MET A 183 18.33 6.42 8.18
N ALA A 184 18.51 7.08 9.31
CA ALA A 184 19.76 7.12 10.08
C ALA A 184 20.27 5.72 10.43
N LEU A 185 19.46 4.89 11.05
CA LEU A 185 19.85 3.56 11.51
C LEU A 185 19.91 2.48 10.42
N CYS A 186 19.65 2.82 9.15
CA CYS A 186 19.89 1.89 8.06
C CYS A 186 21.40 1.74 7.81
N VAL A 187 21.96 0.60 8.14
CA VAL A 187 23.40 0.34 7.97
C VAL A 187 23.80 -0.09 6.55
N GLY A 188 22.87 -0.10 5.61
CA GLY A 188 23.15 -0.45 4.21
C GLY A 188 23.58 -1.92 4.01
N CYS A 189 23.17 -2.84 4.88
CA CYS A 189 23.60 -4.24 4.86
C CYS A 189 23.13 -5.06 3.64
N LYS A 190 22.21 -4.49 2.82
CA LYS A 190 21.59 -5.14 1.65
C LYS A 190 20.79 -6.42 1.95
N GLY A 191 20.56 -6.74 3.21
CA GLY A 191 19.72 -7.88 3.60
C GLY A 191 18.33 -7.79 2.98
N CYS A 192 17.75 -6.60 2.90
CA CYS A 192 16.45 -6.38 2.27
C CYS A 192 16.43 -6.75 0.78
N LYS A 193 17.44 -6.38 0.00
CA LYS A 193 17.52 -6.75 -1.43
C LYS A 193 17.47 -8.27 -1.63
N ARG A 194 18.09 -9.02 -0.72
CA ARG A 194 18.21 -10.48 -0.80
C ARG A 194 16.98 -11.20 -0.24
N GLU A 195 16.43 -10.69 0.86
CA GLU A 195 15.43 -11.41 1.66
C GLU A 195 14.01 -10.88 1.48
N CYS A 196 13.83 -9.66 0.95
CA CYS A 196 12.50 -9.12 0.72
C CYS A 196 11.82 -9.83 -0.46
N PRO A 197 10.61 -10.38 -0.28
CA PRO A 197 9.90 -11.08 -1.36
C PRO A 197 9.62 -10.21 -2.58
N THR A 198 9.56 -8.89 -2.40
CA THR A 198 9.34 -7.91 -3.48
C THR A 198 10.61 -7.17 -3.89
N GLY A 199 11.77 -7.58 -3.41
CA GLY A 199 13.07 -7.11 -3.86
C GLY A 199 13.42 -5.65 -3.52
N VAL A 200 12.83 -5.09 -2.45
CA VAL A 200 13.13 -3.71 -2.02
C VAL A 200 14.60 -3.56 -1.64
N ASP A 201 15.35 -2.73 -2.36
CA ASP A 201 16.75 -2.43 -2.06
C ASP A 201 16.89 -1.10 -1.29
N MET A 202 16.64 -1.16 0.01
CA MET A 202 16.71 0.02 0.87
C MET A 202 18.14 0.60 0.96
N ALA A 203 19.16 -0.21 0.81
CA ALA A 203 20.54 0.28 0.81
C ALA A 203 20.80 1.22 -0.38
N ARG A 204 20.28 0.86 -1.56
CA ARG A 204 20.37 1.68 -2.77
C ARG A 204 19.50 2.95 -2.65
N MET A 205 18.29 2.81 -2.10
CA MET A 205 17.41 3.96 -1.82
C MET A 205 18.02 4.93 -0.80
N LYS A 206 18.77 4.44 0.18
CA LYS A 206 19.49 5.31 1.12
C LYS A 206 20.59 6.13 0.44
N ILE A 207 21.25 5.62 -0.60
CA ILE A 207 22.22 6.38 -1.38
C ILE A 207 21.51 7.55 -2.06
N GLU A 208 20.37 7.31 -2.71
CA GLU A 208 19.57 8.39 -3.30
C GLU A 208 19.13 9.42 -2.27
N PHE A 209 18.60 8.97 -1.15
CA PHE A 209 18.22 9.87 -0.07
C PHE A 209 19.39 10.76 0.36
N ARG A 210 20.56 10.18 0.58
CA ARG A 210 21.77 10.94 0.99
C ARG A 210 22.28 11.90 -0.07
N HIS A 211 22.01 11.65 -1.34
CA HIS A 211 22.33 12.57 -2.42
C HIS A 211 21.40 13.78 -2.44
N GLN A 212 20.13 13.57 -2.07
CA GLN A 212 19.10 14.63 -2.05
C GLN A 212 19.12 15.47 -0.74
N TRP A 213 19.67 14.90 0.33
CA TRP A 213 19.84 15.58 1.61
C TRP A 213 20.92 16.65 1.52
#